data_c885716a07f8912a46ba2852f6b5931c
#
_entry.id   c885716a07f8912a46ba2852f6b5931c
#
_cell.length_a   1.000
_cell.length_b   1.000
_cell.length_c   1.000
_cell.angle_alpha   90.00
_cell.angle_beta   90.00
_cell.angle_gamma   90.00
#
_symmetry.space_group_name_H-M   'P 1'
#
loop_
_entity.id
_entity.type
_entity.pdbx_description
1 polymer ?
#
loop_
_entity_poly.entity_id
_entity_poly.type
_entity_poly.pdbx_seq_one_letter_code
_entity_poly.pdbx_strand_id
1 'polypeptide(L)'
;YGTDNRLDVYAHADATLRARAQQATVALMRPGTLNTTNPNNVTFPGSTLGASYNLCTTERFRDDPTGAFCSGTLIDDDLVLTAGHCVTSATDCTNTRFVFNYYRPSAGTLQPVTTADIFSCTSIVARQQAVVNGQNLDYAVLRLDRPATPRFTPAPVRSANTALTVGQNVAVIGSGSGIPFKIDSGGTVRDTRSSTLDYFVATTDTFGGNSGSGVYETSGYTVAGILVRGETDYVTSGSCRVVNVCSETGCRGEDITYVYPAIRAFCAATNNGSTRLCAGLPPPPPPPPPPANSYAYTATNTNSAQQNTVNKTLTFAAGDVVEVGTCGLEGATVDGDSFLRFNNGANTEVASNDDSCGGRGSYFKYTVPAAGSFTIRGGCYSTGSCGGTVVWKVTPGTPGGGGTTGSFAFSGSNTNSAQQNTTNHNVTLAAGQVIKLGTCTVTGASGTGDTYLRLYGVGTSGPQVASNDDSCGTLSYLTYTVPAGAGGTYQIRAGCYSNNSCSGTVAYTIQ
;
A
#
# COMPACT_ATOMS: atom_id res chain seq x y z
N TYR A 1 -32.50 0.98 -11.68
CA TYR A 1 -32.38 1.70 -12.93
C TYR A 1 -33.54 1.29 -13.85
N GLY A 2 -34.17 2.28 -14.50
CA GLY A 2 -35.35 1.99 -15.35
C GLY A 2 -36.50 1.38 -14.56
N THR A 3 -36.90 0.18 -14.93
CA THR A 3 -37.88 -0.62 -14.21
C THR A 3 -37.20 -1.53 -13.21
N ASP A 4 -37.67 -1.59 -11.96
CA ASP A 4 -37.13 -2.51 -10.95
C ASP A 4 -37.27 -3.97 -11.38
N ASN A 5 -36.16 -4.54 -11.87
CA ASN A 5 -36.10 -5.88 -12.46
C ASN A 5 -35.82 -6.99 -11.41
N ARG A 6 -35.67 -6.66 -10.13
CA ARG A 6 -35.43 -7.65 -9.08
C ARG A 6 -36.60 -8.64 -8.97
N LEU A 7 -36.29 -9.91 -8.98
CA LEU A 7 -37.23 -10.98 -8.79
C LEU A 7 -36.83 -11.91 -7.64
N ASP A 8 -37.81 -12.47 -6.96
CA ASP A 8 -37.60 -13.62 -6.09
C ASP A 8 -37.02 -14.79 -6.89
N VAL A 9 -36.23 -15.64 -6.24
CA VAL A 9 -35.57 -16.77 -6.91
C VAL A 9 -36.60 -17.65 -7.66
N TYR A 10 -37.77 -17.95 -7.05
CA TYR A 10 -38.78 -18.75 -7.69
C TYR A 10 -39.41 -18.10 -8.93
N ALA A 11 -39.47 -16.78 -8.95
CA ALA A 11 -40.14 -16.02 -10.00
C ALA A 11 -39.27 -15.74 -11.23
N HIS A 12 -37.96 -15.92 -11.11
CA HIS A 12 -37.01 -15.64 -12.19
C HIS A 12 -37.09 -16.71 -13.27
N ALA A 13 -37.17 -16.31 -14.56
CA ALA A 13 -37.32 -17.25 -15.68
C ALA A 13 -36.06 -18.13 -15.90
N ASP A 14 -34.88 -17.57 -15.76
CA ASP A 14 -33.61 -18.26 -16.05
C ASP A 14 -33.27 -19.30 -14.97
N ALA A 15 -33.28 -20.58 -15.35
CA ALA A 15 -32.99 -21.69 -14.45
C ALA A 15 -31.53 -21.72 -13.93
N THR A 16 -30.57 -21.21 -14.74
CA THR A 16 -29.19 -21.19 -14.35
C THR A 16 -28.96 -20.13 -13.28
N LEU A 17 -29.53 -18.95 -13.42
CA LEU A 17 -29.45 -17.90 -12.40
C LEU A 17 -30.13 -18.32 -11.09
N ARG A 18 -31.30 -19.03 -11.19
CA ARG A 18 -31.94 -19.63 -10.01
C ARG A 18 -30.99 -20.63 -9.31
N ALA A 19 -30.33 -21.49 -10.10
CA ALA A 19 -29.36 -22.43 -9.54
C ALA A 19 -28.16 -21.72 -8.88
N ARG A 20 -27.66 -20.60 -9.44
CA ARG A 20 -26.60 -19.79 -8.81
C ARG A 20 -27.09 -19.21 -7.47
N ALA A 21 -28.33 -18.72 -7.41
CA ALA A 21 -28.92 -18.21 -6.17
C ALA A 21 -29.03 -19.30 -5.09
N GLN A 22 -29.41 -20.50 -5.47
CA GLN A 22 -29.62 -21.62 -4.55
C GLN A 22 -28.32 -22.31 -4.12
N GLN A 23 -27.32 -22.37 -4.99
CA GLN A 23 -26.13 -23.22 -4.80
C GLN A 23 -24.86 -22.43 -4.45
N ALA A 24 -24.77 -21.16 -4.86
CA ALA A 24 -23.53 -20.42 -4.74
C ALA A 24 -23.66 -19.08 -4.00
N THR A 25 -24.88 -18.57 -3.79
CA THR A 25 -25.06 -17.29 -3.11
C THR A 25 -25.18 -17.45 -1.61
N VAL A 26 -24.52 -16.55 -0.86
CA VAL A 26 -24.59 -16.50 0.60
C VAL A 26 -24.96 -15.11 1.09
N ALA A 27 -25.73 -15.04 2.15
CA ALA A 27 -25.95 -13.84 2.93
C ALA A 27 -24.90 -13.74 4.05
N LEU A 28 -24.25 -12.60 4.19
CA LEU A 28 -23.36 -12.34 5.32
C LEU A 28 -24.19 -11.75 6.46
N MET A 29 -24.24 -12.44 7.59
CA MET A 29 -25.07 -12.08 8.74
C MET A 29 -24.24 -12.04 10.02
N ARG A 30 -24.67 -11.24 10.99
CA ARG A 30 -24.11 -11.27 12.33
C ARG A 30 -24.77 -12.39 13.15
N PRO A 31 -24.05 -13.06 14.08
CA PRO A 31 -24.63 -14.15 14.88
C PRO A 31 -25.94 -13.75 15.60
N GLY A 32 -26.04 -12.49 16.06
CA GLY A 32 -27.24 -12.00 16.74
C GLY A 32 -28.49 -11.83 15.87
N THR A 33 -28.38 -11.91 14.55
CA THR A 33 -29.52 -11.88 13.63
C THR A 33 -30.08 -13.27 13.33
N LEU A 34 -29.51 -14.32 13.93
CA LEU A 34 -29.89 -15.71 13.72
C LEU A 34 -30.44 -16.31 15.01
N ASN A 35 -31.61 -16.92 14.95
CA ASN A 35 -32.10 -17.76 16.02
C ASN A 35 -31.90 -19.24 15.61
N THR A 36 -30.87 -19.86 16.19
CA THR A 36 -30.47 -21.24 15.95
C THR A 36 -30.97 -22.22 17.00
N THR A 37 -31.92 -21.85 17.87
CA THR A 37 -32.47 -22.69 18.93
C THR A 37 -33.05 -24.00 18.35
N ASN A 38 -33.69 -23.93 17.18
CA ASN A 38 -34.05 -25.10 16.40
C ASN A 38 -33.04 -25.30 15.26
N PRO A 39 -32.13 -26.29 15.32
CA PRO A 39 -31.11 -26.51 14.29
C PRO A 39 -31.68 -26.87 12.93
N ASN A 40 -32.89 -27.36 12.85
CA ASN A 40 -33.57 -27.75 11.61
C ASN A 40 -34.44 -26.64 11.01
N ASN A 41 -34.60 -25.52 11.71
CA ASN A 41 -35.38 -24.38 11.25
C ASN A 41 -34.87 -23.08 11.90
N VAL A 42 -33.80 -22.54 11.36
CA VAL A 42 -33.25 -21.26 11.78
C VAL A 42 -34.16 -20.14 11.35
N THR A 43 -34.44 -19.23 12.25
CA THR A 43 -35.28 -18.05 11.97
C THR A 43 -34.47 -16.77 12.07
N PHE A 44 -34.99 -15.72 11.48
CA PHE A 44 -34.34 -14.41 11.36
C PHE A 44 -35.16 -13.37 12.16
N PRO A 45 -34.95 -13.27 13.50
CA PRO A 45 -35.69 -12.36 14.36
C PRO A 45 -35.21 -10.93 14.12
N GLY A 46 -35.86 -10.22 13.25
CA GLY A 46 -35.51 -8.84 12.91
C GLY A 46 -36.75 -8.10 12.40
N SER A 47 -36.51 -6.85 12.04
CA SER A 47 -37.54 -6.03 11.38
C SER A 47 -37.75 -6.48 9.93
N THR A 48 -38.92 -6.23 9.40
CA THR A 48 -39.17 -6.33 7.97
C THR A 48 -38.55 -5.16 7.21
N LEU A 49 -38.35 -5.29 5.90
CA LEU A 49 -37.83 -4.23 5.05
C LEU A 49 -38.63 -2.92 5.19
N GLY A 50 -39.95 -3.02 5.15
CA GLY A 50 -40.86 -1.88 5.29
C GLY A 50 -40.67 -1.14 6.61
N ALA A 51 -40.49 -1.87 7.71
CA ALA A 51 -40.24 -1.28 9.04
C ALA A 51 -38.84 -0.70 9.19
N SER A 52 -37.83 -1.41 8.71
CA SER A 52 -36.42 -1.00 8.81
C SER A 52 -36.11 0.31 8.09
N TYR A 53 -36.76 0.55 6.96
CA TYR A 53 -36.51 1.72 6.11
C TYR A 53 -37.67 2.71 6.06
N ASN A 54 -38.75 2.50 6.84
CA ASN A 54 -39.98 3.29 6.80
C ASN A 54 -40.54 3.42 5.37
N LEU A 55 -40.65 2.29 4.67
CA LEU A 55 -41.09 2.30 3.27
C LEU A 55 -42.59 2.54 3.12
N CYS A 56 -42.98 3.25 2.07
CA CYS A 56 -44.38 3.44 1.69
C CYS A 56 -45.05 2.09 1.42
N THR A 57 -46.37 2.01 1.60
CA THR A 57 -47.11 0.75 1.47
C THR A 57 -47.14 0.18 0.05
N THR A 58 -46.76 0.97 -0.94
CA THR A 58 -46.67 0.59 -2.35
C THR A 58 -45.36 -0.10 -2.73
N GLU A 59 -44.35 -0.03 -1.85
CA GLU A 59 -43.02 -0.55 -2.15
C GLU A 59 -43.00 -2.10 -2.16
N ARG A 60 -42.17 -2.67 -3.03
CA ARG A 60 -41.99 -4.13 -3.17
C ARG A 60 -41.20 -4.69 -1.98
N PHE A 61 -41.40 -5.97 -1.71
CA PHE A 61 -40.63 -6.76 -0.72
C PHE A 61 -40.72 -6.27 0.72
N ARG A 62 -41.66 -5.40 1.07
CA ARG A 62 -41.80 -4.79 2.40
C ARG A 62 -41.85 -5.77 3.56
N ASP A 63 -42.42 -6.98 3.33
CA ASP A 63 -42.62 -7.98 4.37
C ASP A 63 -41.43 -8.97 4.48
N ASP A 64 -40.39 -8.76 3.67
CA ASP A 64 -39.18 -9.58 3.76
C ASP A 64 -38.37 -9.24 5.02
N PRO A 65 -37.84 -10.25 5.74
CA PRO A 65 -36.97 -10.02 6.89
C PRO A 65 -35.64 -9.42 6.45
N THR A 66 -35.08 -8.53 7.26
CA THR A 66 -33.77 -7.91 7.01
C THR A 66 -32.72 -8.50 7.95
N GLY A 67 -31.94 -9.48 7.49
CA GLY A 67 -30.94 -10.17 8.31
C GLY A 67 -29.50 -10.00 7.85
N ALA A 68 -29.30 -9.76 6.54
CA ALA A 68 -27.97 -9.67 5.96
C ALA A 68 -27.44 -8.23 5.98
N PHE A 69 -26.13 -8.09 6.21
CA PHE A 69 -25.43 -6.81 6.08
C PHE A 69 -24.61 -6.71 4.79
N CYS A 70 -24.29 -7.84 4.20
CA CYS A 70 -23.58 -8.01 2.92
C CYS A 70 -23.98 -9.33 2.26
N SER A 71 -23.51 -9.52 1.04
CA SER A 71 -23.70 -10.72 0.24
C SER A 71 -22.34 -11.34 -0.13
N GLY A 72 -22.35 -12.57 -0.61
CA GLY A 72 -21.15 -13.25 -1.10
C GLY A 72 -21.48 -14.35 -2.09
N THR A 73 -20.42 -14.90 -2.69
CA THR A 73 -20.53 -16.00 -3.66
C THR A 73 -19.52 -17.11 -3.30
N LEU A 74 -19.99 -18.33 -3.16
CA LEU A 74 -19.13 -19.51 -3.04
C LEU A 74 -18.40 -19.71 -4.38
N ILE A 75 -17.07 -19.67 -4.35
CA ILE A 75 -16.23 -19.77 -5.55
C ILE A 75 -15.31 -21.01 -5.56
N ASP A 76 -15.15 -21.64 -4.43
CA ASP A 76 -14.47 -22.93 -4.28
C ASP A 76 -15.09 -23.70 -3.11
N ASP A 77 -14.57 -24.87 -2.78
CA ASP A 77 -15.17 -25.80 -1.81
C ASP A 77 -15.41 -25.15 -0.45
N ASP A 78 -14.51 -24.27 0.00
CA ASP A 78 -14.57 -23.57 1.29
C ASP A 78 -14.27 -22.06 1.19
N LEU A 79 -14.40 -21.48 -0.01
CA LEU A 79 -14.07 -20.08 -0.26
C LEU A 79 -15.26 -19.26 -0.70
N VAL A 80 -15.47 -18.14 -0.02
CA VAL A 80 -16.49 -17.14 -0.37
C VAL A 80 -15.81 -15.85 -0.82
N LEU A 81 -16.24 -15.37 -1.97
CA LEU A 81 -15.89 -14.05 -2.53
C LEU A 81 -16.92 -13.02 -2.06
N THR A 82 -16.46 -11.86 -1.57
CA THR A 82 -17.30 -10.74 -1.12
C THR A 82 -16.55 -9.40 -1.30
N ALA A 83 -17.18 -8.28 -0.93
CA ALA A 83 -16.51 -6.98 -0.91
C ALA A 83 -15.54 -6.85 0.28
N GLY A 84 -14.44 -6.15 0.07
CA GLY A 84 -13.41 -5.96 1.09
C GLY A 84 -13.86 -5.14 2.29
N HIS A 85 -14.83 -4.23 2.09
CA HIS A 85 -15.42 -3.45 3.18
C HIS A 85 -16.41 -4.25 4.04
N CYS A 86 -16.90 -5.41 3.60
CA CYS A 86 -17.82 -6.25 4.37
C CYS A 86 -17.13 -6.95 5.56
N VAL A 87 -15.86 -7.33 5.41
CA VAL A 87 -15.07 -8.00 6.45
C VAL A 87 -13.67 -7.38 6.47
N THR A 88 -13.42 -6.49 7.44
CA THR A 88 -12.23 -5.63 7.45
C THR A 88 -11.12 -6.15 8.37
N SER A 89 -11.45 -7.05 9.29
CA SER A 89 -10.52 -7.56 10.30
C SER A 89 -10.80 -9.03 10.66
N ALA A 90 -9.87 -9.67 11.34
CA ALA A 90 -10.06 -11.02 11.89
C ALA A 90 -11.25 -11.08 12.84
N THR A 91 -11.51 -10.03 13.61
CA THR A 91 -12.68 -9.92 14.49
C THR A 91 -13.98 -9.85 13.69
N ASP A 92 -14.02 -9.09 12.57
CA ASP A 92 -15.17 -9.09 11.68
C ASP A 92 -15.41 -10.48 11.07
N CYS A 93 -14.35 -11.17 10.68
CA CYS A 93 -14.41 -12.54 10.17
C CYS A 93 -15.06 -13.47 11.20
N THR A 94 -14.55 -13.54 12.42
CA THR A 94 -15.10 -14.42 13.47
C THR A 94 -16.56 -14.07 13.82
N ASN A 95 -16.98 -12.83 13.65
CA ASN A 95 -18.34 -12.35 13.86
C ASN A 95 -19.21 -12.38 12.60
N THR A 96 -18.79 -13.07 11.54
CA THR A 96 -19.57 -13.24 10.32
C THR A 96 -20.04 -14.66 10.18
N ARG A 97 -21.31 -14.83 9.76
CA ARG A 97 -21.91 -16.10 9.34
C ARG A 97 -22.29 -16.01 7.88
N PHE A 98 -21.97 -17.04 7.13
CA PHE A 98 -22.37 -17.23 5.73
C PHE A 98 -23.59 -18.13 5.69
N VAL A 99 -24.73 -17.55 5.30
CA VAL A 99 -26.00 -18.24 5.34
C VAL A 99 -26.45 -18.55 3.91
N PHE A 100 -26.45 -19.82 3.57
CA PHE A 100 -27.04 -20.32 2.34
C PHE A 100 -28.57 -20.46 2.51
N ASN A 101 -29.27 -20.73 1.41
CA ASN A 101 -30.73 -20.95 1.40
C ASN A 101 -31.57 -19.77 1.90
N TYR A 102 -31.00 -18.55 1.97
CA TYR A 102 -31.75 -17.36 2.35
C TYR A 102 -32.51 -16.79 1.14
N TYR A 103 -33.50 -17.54 0.65
CA TYR A 103 -34.32 -17.13 -0.52
C TYR A 103 -35.77 -17.62 -0.38
N ARG A 104 -36.65 -17.16 -1.26
CA ARG A 104 -38.05 -17.64 -1.36
C ARG A 104 -38.19 -18.68 -2.47
N PRO A 105 -38.60 -19.93 -2.14
CA PRO A 105 -38.91 -20.96 -3.13
C PRO A 105 -40.33 -20.82 -3.74
N SER A 106 -41.19 -20.03 -3.09
CA SER A 106 -42.56 -19.67 -3.56
C SER A 106 -43.00 -18.39 -2.88
N ALA A 107 -44.08 -17.80 -3.37
CA ALA A 107 -44.63 -16.58 -2.79
C ALA A 107 -44.95 -16.74 -1.30
N GLY A 108 -44.49 -15.77 -0.49
CA GLY A 108 -44.73 -15.73 0.95
C GLY A 108 -43.99 -16.75 1.79
N THR A 109 -43.28 -17.72 1.17
CA THR A 109 -42.58 -18.80 1.90
C THR A 109 -41.07 -18.55 1.85
N LEU A 110 -40.38 -18.58 3.01
CA LEU A 110 -38.93 -18.59 3.07
C LEU A 110 -38.42 -20.05 3.04
N GLN A 111 -37.36 -20.30 2.28
CA GLN A 111 -36.71 -21.61 2.27
C GLN A 111 -36.25 -21.96 3.70
N PRO A 112 -36.55 -23.16 4.22
CA PRO A 112 -36.04 -23.59 5.50
C PRO A 112 -34.50 -23.56 5.49
N VAL A 113 -33.95 -22.87 6.48
CA VAL A 113 -32.50 -22.81 6.74
C VAL A 113 -32.20 -23.66 7.96
N THR A 114 -31.20 -24.51 7.86
CA THR A 114 -30.73 -25.34 8.97
C THR A 114 -29.34 -24.86 9.42
N THR A 115 -28.88 -25.29 10.59
CA THR A 115 -27.52 -24.97 11.03
C THR A 115 -26.45 -25.57 10.10
N ALA A 116 -26.78 -26.60 9.31
CA ALA A 116 -25.89 -27.15 8.29
C ALA A 116 -25.71 -26.20 7.06
N ASP A 117 -26.61 -25.24 6.89
CA ASP A 117 -26.55 -24.22 5.83
C ASP A 117 -25.80 -22.96 6.25
N ILE A 118 -25.31 -22.91 7.50
CA ILE A 118 -24.64 -21.76 8.10
C ILE A 118 -23.18 -22.12 8.36
N PHE A 119 -22.28 -21.28 7.86
CA PHE A 119 -20.84 -21.45 7.99
C PHE A 119 -20.25 -20.23 8.72
N SER A 120 -19.13 -20.46 9.42
CA SER A 120 -18.37 -19.39 10.08
C SER A 120 -17.16 -18.99 9.24
N CYS A 121 -16.69 -17.76 9.41
CA CYS A 121 -15.44 -17.31 8.82
C CYS A 121 -14.26 -17.75 9.70
N THR A 122 -13.23 -18.37 9.10
CA THR A 122 -12.01 -18.74 9.80
C THR A 122 -10.84 -17.83 9.49
N SER A 123 -10.76 -17.32 8.27
CA SER A 123 -9.68 -16.41 7.88
C SER A 123 -10.04 -15.56 6.66
N ILE A 124 -9.39 -14.41 6.58
CA ILE A 124 -9.33 -13.57 5.39
C ILE A 124 -8.11 -14.02 4.60
N VAL A 125 -8.30 -14.68 3.46
CA VAL A 125 -7.20 -15.22 2.63
C VAL A 125 -6.59 -14.14 1.74
N ALA A 126 -7.43 -13.31 1.15
CA ALA A 126 -7.01 -12.15 0.36
C ALA A 126 -8.03 -11.03 0.53
N ARG A 127 -7.58 -9.80 0.66
CA ARG A 127 -8.45 -8.64 0.83
C ARG A 127 -7.79 -7.37 0.33
N GLN A 128 -8.57 -6.52 -0.31
CA GLN A 128 -8.19 -5.16 -0.64
C GLN A 128 -9.38 -4.22 -0.49
N GLN A 129 -9.14 -3.02 0.02
CA GLN A 129 -10.09 -1.92 0.08
C GLN A 129 -9.28 -0.63 0.04
N ALA A 130 -8.70 -0.32 -1.11
CA ALA A 130 -7.88 0.88 -1.29
C ALA A 130 -7.61 1.13 -2.78
N VAL A 131 -7.08 2.31 -3.07
CA VAL A 131 -6.44 2.60 -4.35
C VAL A 131 -5.01 2.09 -4.32
N VAL A 132 -4.70 1.09 -5.14
CA VAL A 132 -3.38 0.48 -5.27
C VAL A 132 -2.94 0.56 -6.73
N ASN A 133 -1.79 1.17 -6.99
CA ASN A 133 -1.26 1.35 -8.35
C ASN A 133 -2.27 1.97 -9.33
N GLY A 134 -3.08 2.94 -8.86
CA GLY A 134 -4.12 3.58 -9.65
C GLY A 134 -5.41 2.79 -9.84
N GLN A 135 -5.53 1.57 -9.29
CA GLN A 135 -6.73 0.74 -9.28
C GLN A 135 -7.49 0.91 -7.96
N ASN A 136 -8.78 1.26 -8.03
CA ASN A 136 -9.66 1.34 -6.86
C ASN A 136 -10.31 -0.02 -6.60
N LEU A 137 -9.69 -0.82 -5.76
CA LEU A 137 -10.05 -2.21 -5.49
C LEU A 137 -10.86 -2.35 -4.20
N ASP A 138 -11.87 -3.21 -4.23
CA ASP A 138 -12.69 -3.54 -3.06
C ASP A 138 -13.16 -5.01 -3.19
N TYR A 139 -12.44 -5.93 -2.55
CA TYR A 139 -12.74 -7.37 -2.57
C TYR A 139 -12.21 -8.07 -1.32
N ALA A 140 -12.81 -9.21 -0.97
CA ALA A 140 -12.26 -10.19 -0.03
C ALA A 140 -12.55 -11.62 -0.49
N VAL A 141 -11.59 -12.51 -0.28
CA VAL A 141 -11.72 -13.97 -0.36
C VAL A 141 -11.59 -14.52 1.05
N LEU A 142 -12.66 -15.11 1.54
CA LEU A 142 -12.80 -15.55 2.94
C LEU A 142 -12.88 -17.07 2.97
N ARG A 143 -12.28 -17.69 3.99
CA ARG A 143 -12.33 -19.14 4.21
C ARG A 143 -13.44 -19.51 5.19
N LEU A 144 -14.21 -20.49 4.83
CA LEU A 144 -15.24 -21.12 5.67
C LEU A 144 -14.61 -22.06 6.72
N ASP A 145 -15.36 -22.37 7.78
CA ASP A 145 -14.97 -23.31 8.83
C ASP A 145 -14.96 -24.79 8.37
N ARG A 146 -15.57 -25.08 7.25
CA ARG A 146 -15.63 -26.40 6.62
C ARG A 146 -15.98 -26.27 5.13
N PRO A 147 -15.71 -27.31 4.30
CA PRO A 147 -16.18 -27.32 2.91
C PRO A 147 -17.71 -27.21 2.82
N ALA A 148 -18.18 -26.38 1.92
CA ALA A 148 -19.60 -26.28 1.58
C ALA A 148 -20.01 -27.35 0.56
N THR A 149 -19.07 -27.86 -0.22
CA THR A 149 -19.30 -28.99 -1.14
C THR A 149 -19.36 -30.32 -0.37
N PRO A 150 -20.12 -31.32 -0.85
CA PRO A 150 -20.96 -31.34 -2.05
C PRO A 150 -22.37 -30.75 -1.85
N ARG A 151 -22.68 -30.22 -0.65
CA ARG A 151 -24.01 -29.66 -0.34
C ARG A 151 -24.37 -28.48 -1.23
N PHE A 152 -23.39 -27.62 -1.50
CA PHE A 152 -23.50 -26.47 -2.36
C PHE A 152 -22.46 -26.55 -3.49
N THR A 153 -22.76 -25.89 -4.62
CA THR A 153 -21.92 -25.93 -5.83
C THR A 153 -21.33 -24.56 -6.07
N PRO A 154 -19.98 -24.41 -6.07
CA PRO A 154 -19.33 -23.14 -6.36
C PRO A 154 -19.71 -22.58 -7.73
N ALA A 155 -19.84 -21.25 -7.81
CA ALA A 155 -20.01 -20.57 -9.08
C ALA A 155 -18.70 -20.57 -9.87
N PRO A 156 -18.75 -20.74 -11.21
CA PRO A 156 -17.58 -20.54 -12.05
C PRO A 156 -17.21 -19.06 -12.05
N VAL A 157 -15.90 -18.80 -12.04
CA VAL A 157 -15.34 -17.47 -11.99
C VAL A 157 -14.65 -17.16 -13.31
N ARG A 158 -14.80 -15.92 -13.79
CA ARG A 158 -14.12 -15.44 -14.99
C ARG A 158 -12.62 -15.36 -14.75
N SER A 159 -11.82 -16.06 -15.56
CA SER A 159 -10.36 -16.08 -15.47
C SER A 159 -9.67 -15.01 -16.34
N ALA A 160 -10.40 -14.40 -17.29
CA ALA A 160 -9.84 -13.42 -18.22
C ALA A 160 -9.61 -12.06 -17.56
N ASN A 161 -8.41 -11.51 -17.72
CA ASN A 161 -8.06 -10.14 -17.34
C ASN A 161 -8.32 -9.18 -18.49
N THR A 162 -9.56 -9.11 -18.95
CA THR A 162 -9.98 -8.23 -20.04
C THR A 162 -11.27 -7.51 -19.65
N ALA A 163 -11.47 -6.30 -20.16
CA ALA A 163 -12.69 -5.55 -19.94
C ALA A 163 -13.92 -6.31 -20.49
N LEU A 164 -15.07 -6.09 -19.86
CA LEU A 164 -16.36 -6.41 -20.44
C LEU A 164 -16.65 -5.45 -21.60
N THR A 165 -17.75 -5.68 -22.31
CA THR A 165 -18.17 -4.80 -23.41
C THR A 165 -19.28 -3.85 -22.93
N VAL A 166 -19.22 -2.57 -23.30
CA VAL A 166 -20.33 -1.63 -23.04
C VAL A 166 -21.61 -2.16 -23.71
N GLY A 167 -22.72 -2.14 -22.96
CA GLY A 167 -24.00 -2.71 -23.37
C GLY A 167 -24.12 -4.22 -23.10
N GLN A 168 -23.09 -4.89 -22.61
CA GLN A 168 -23.16 -6.30 -22.22
C GLN A 168 -24.13 -6.47 -21.04
N ASN A 169 -25.03 -7.46 -21.12
CA ASN A 169 -25.94 -7.78 -20.03
C ASN A 169 -25.22 -8.48 -18.89
N VAL A 170 -25.57 -8.10 -17.67
CA VAL A 170 -25.09 -8.70 -16.43
C VAL A 170 -26.26 -8.99 -15.49
N ALA A 171 -26.08 -9.99 -14.63
CA ALA A 171 -27.03 -10.34 -13.59
C ALA A 171 -26.37 -10.27 -12.21
N VAL A 172 -27.08 -9.74 -11.22
CA VAL A 172 -26.64 -9.69 -9.81
C VAL A 172 -27.53 -10.60 -8.97
N ILE A 173 -26.91 -11.33 -8.05
CA ILE A 173 -27.64 -12.18 -7.10
C ILE A 173 -27.16 -11.86 -5.68
N GLY A 174 -28.07 -11.46 -4.80
CA GLY A 174 -27.72 -11.16 -3.41
C GLY A 174 -28.86 -10.61 -2.57
N SER A 175 -28.50 -10.09 -1.40
CA SER A 175 -29.38 -9.66 -0.31
C SER A 175 -29.47 -8.14 -0.22
N GLY A 176 -29.94 -7.48 -1.26
CA GLY A 176 -30.16 -6.02 -1.24
C GLY A 176 -31.08 -5.61 -0.09
N SER A 177 -30.73 -4.56 0.64
CA SER A 177 -31.42 -4.11 1.87
C SER A 177 -31.48 -5.19 2.98
N GLY A 178 -30.64 -6.24 2.88
CA GLY A 178 -30.59 -7.33 3.85
C GLY A 178 -31.66 -8.40 3.70
N ILE A 179 -32.52 -8.32 2.67
CA ILE A 179 -33.64 -9.26 2.45
C ILE A 179 -33.20 -10.57 1.78
N PRO A 180 -34.04 -11.61 1.74
CA PRO A 180 -33.77 -12.84 1.01
C PRO A 180 -33.34 -12.58 -0.44
N PHE A 181 -32.45 -13.42 -0.96
CA PHE A 181 -31.84 -13.24 -2.27
C PHE A 181 -32.85 -12.84 -3.35
N LYS A 182 -32.48 -11.81 -4.08
CA LYS A 182 -33.14 -11.42 -5.32
C LYS A 182 -32.17 -11.62 -6.48
N ILE A 183 -32.72 -11.88 -7.65
CA ILE A 183 -32.01 -11.91 -8.92
C ILE A 183 -32.42 -10.70 -9.71
N ASP A 184 -31.49 -9.84 -10.06
CA ASP A 184 -31.62 -8.81 -11.07
C ASP A 184 -30.84 -9.23 -12.31
N SER A 185 -31.48 -9.36 -13.47
CA SER A 185 -30.82 -9.69 -14.74
C SER A 185 -31.07 -8.63 -15.82
N GLY A 186 -31.61 -7.46 -15.42
CA GLY A 186 -31.87 -6.34 -16.30
C GLY A 186 -30.72 -5.39 -16.54
N GLY A 187 -29.64 -5.52 -15.76
CA GLY A 187 -28.51 -4.60 -15.80
C GLY A 187 -27.64 -4.71 -17.04
N THR A 188 -27.10 -3.58 -17.50
CA THR A 188 -26.15 -3.48 -18.61
C THR A 188 -24.91 -2.72 -18.22
N VAL A 189 -23.75 -3.10 -18.77
CA VAL A 189 -22.46 -2.43 -18.54
C VAL A 189 -22.47 -1.06 -19.22
N ARG A 190 -22.19 0.00 -18.46
CA ARG A 190 -22.12 1.39 -18.94
C ARG A 190 -20.70 1.87 -19.17
N ASP A 191 -19.76 1.53 -18.27
CA ASP A 191 -18.35 1.88 -18.36
C ASP A 191 -17.52 0.67 -17.95
N THR A 192 -16.57 0.33 -18.77
CA THR A 192 -15.73 -0.86 -18.57
C THR A 192 -14.41 -0.55 -17.87
N ARG A 193 -14.04 0.71 -17.74
CA ARG A 193 -12.76 1.17 -17.18
C ARG A 193 -11.58 0.34 -17.69
N SER A 194 -11.53 0.14 -19.01
CA SER A 194 -10.61 -0.78 -19.69
C SER A 194 -9.13 -0.45 -19.48
N SER A 195 -8.80 0.78 -19.10
CA SER A 195 -7.41 1.22 -18.82
C SER A 195 -6.91 0.77 -17.46
N THR A 196 -7.79 0.62 -16.47
CA THR A 196 -7.44 0.26 -15.08
C THR A 196 -7.85 -1.16 -14.74
N LEU A 197 -8.96 -1.67 -15.29
CA LEU A 197 -9.54 -2.98 -14.96
C LEU A 197 -9.75 -3.18 -13.45
N ASP A 198 -10.07 -2.10 -12.76
CA ASP A 198 -10.34 -2.10 -11.32
C ASP A 198 -11.80 -2.43 -11.02
N TYR A 199 -12.73 -1.69 -11.61
CA TYR A 199 -14.16 -1.96 -11.57
C TYR A 199 -14.81 -1.57 -12.90
N PHE A 200 -16.02 -2.03 -13.14
CA PHE A 200 -16.89 -1.56 -14.20
C PHE A 200 -18.17 -0.98 -13.60
N VAL A 201 -18.90 -0.20 -14.38
CA VAL A 201 -20.17 0.42 -13.96
C VAL A 201 -21.30 -0.20 -14.74
N ALA A 202 -22.37 -0.58 -14.04
CA ALA A 202 -23.58 -1.16 -14.67
C ALA A 202 -24.86 -0.54 -14.10
N THR A 203 -26.01 -0.79 -14.80
CA THR A 203 -27.35 -0.33 -14.44
C THR A 203 -28.14 -1.42 -13.73
N THR A 204 -27.54 -2.04 -12.71
CA THR A 204 -28.19 -3.10 -11.94
C THR A 204 -29.08 -2.51 -10.83
N ASP A 205 -30.23 -3.15 -10.57
CA ASP A 205 -31.15 -2.79 -9.48
C ASP A 205 -30.64 -3.38 -8.17
N THR A 206 -29.65 -2.71 -7.57
CA THR A 206 -29.00 -3.14 -6.35
C THR A 206 -29.15 -2.12 -5.24
N PHE A 207 -29.02 -2.57 -4.00
CA PHE A 207 -29.27 -1.80 -2.77
C PHE A 207 -28.18 -2.09 -1.74
N GLY A 208 -28.03 -1.23 -0.75
CA GLY A 208 -27.16 -1.51 0.41
C GLY A 208 -27.43 -2.92 0.93
N GLY A 209 -26.37 -3.71 1.19
CA GLY A 209 -26.48 -5.15 1.46
C GLY A 209 -26.22 -6.04 0.23
N ASN A 210 -26.33 -5.54 -1.00
CA ASN A 210 -25.76 -6.20 -2.17
C ASN A 210 -24.21 -6.11 -2.23
N SER A 211 -23.58 -5.32 -1.36
CA SER A 211 -22.12 -5.35 -1.24
C SER A 211 -21.60 -6.79 -1.14
N GLY A 212 -20.72 -7.18 -2.05
CA GLY A 212 -20.20 -8.55 -2.13
C GLY A 212 -21.01 -9.51 -3.02
N SER A 213 -22.15 -9.10 -3.55
CA SER A 213 -22.94 -9.91 -4.50
C SER A 213 -22.11 -10.25 -5.73
N GLY A 214 -22.21 -11.52 -6.16
CA GLY A 214 -21.66 -11.94 -7.45
C GLY A 214 -22.41 -11.29 -8.60
N VAL A 215 -21.66 -10.68 -9.52
CA VAL A 215 -22.16 -10.14 -10.77
C VAL A 215 -21.74 -11.07 -11.90
N TYR A 216 -22.72 -11.63 -12.58
CA TYR A 216 -22.54 -12.69 -13.57
C TYR A 216 -22.64 -12.12 -14.99
N GLU A 217 -21.76 -12.57 -15.89
CA GLU A 217 -22.00 -12.47 -17.32
C GLU A 217 -23.16 -13.38 -17.70
N THR A 218 -24.18 -12.86 -18.38
CA THR A 218 -25.34 -13.68 -18.76
C THR A 218 -25.04 -14.66 -19.92
N SER A 219 -23.96 -14.43 -20.67
CA SER A 219 -23.55 -15.29 -21.78
C SER A 219 -22.89 -16.60 -21.34
N GLY A 220 -22.33 -16.67 -20.13
CA GLY A 220 -21.60 -17.85 -19.64
C GLY A 220 -21.90 -18.18 -18.17
N TYR A 221 -22.66 -17.34 -17.51
CA TYR A 221 -23.01 -17.47 -16.08
C TYR A 221 -21.79 -17.58 -15.17
N THR A 222 -20.70 -16.91 -15.55
CA THR A 222 -19.46 -16.80 -14.76
C THR A 222 -19.48 -15.51 -13.97
N VAL A 223 -18.93 -15.54 -12.76
CA VAL A 223 -18.75 -14.34 -11.94
C VAL A 223 -17.71 -13.44 -12.58
N ALA A 224 -18.12 -12.28 -13.08
CA ALA A 224 -17.25 -11.27 -13.68
C ALA A 224 -16.77 -10.24 -12.67
N GLY A 225 -17.55 -10.01 -11.61
CA GLY A 225 -17.25 -8.99 -10.61
C GLY A 225 -18.02 -9.13 -9.31
N ILE A 226 -17.75 -8.18 -8.42
CA ILE A 226 -18.28 -8.07 -7.06
C ILE A 226 -18.91 -6.70 -6.94
N LEU A 227 -20.22 -6.62 -6.62
CA LEU A 227 -20.85 -5.34 -6.35
C LEU A 227 -20.27 -4.70 -5.09
N VAL A 228 -19.90 -3.43 -5.15
CA VAL A 228 -19.22 -2.77 -4.03
C VAL A 228 -19.79 -1.40 -3.67
N ARG A 229 -20.32 -0.64 -4.63
CA ARG A 229 -20.84 0.71 -4.40
C ARG A 229 -21.94 1.03 -5.38
N GLY A 230 -22.86 1.87 -4.99
CA GLY A 230 -23.99 2.26 -5.84
C GLY A 230 -24.53 3.64 -5.54
N GLU A 231 -25.73 3.88 -6.05
CA GLU A 231 -26.49 5.10 -5.88
C GLU A 231 -27.32 5.05 -4.58
N THR A 232 -27.94 6.16 -4.21
CA THR A 232 -28.87 6.23 -3.08
C THR A 232 -30.09 5.34 -3.32
N ASP A 233 -30.37 4.43 -2.38
CA ASP A 233 -31.43 3.41 -2.52
C ASP A 233 -32.84 3.97 -2.38
N TYR A 234 -33.05 4.83 -1.38
CA TYR A 234 -34.38 5.30 -0.98
C TYR A 234 -34.42 6.80 -0.76
N VAL A 235 -35.46 7.44 -1.25
CA VAL A 235 -35.74 8.87 -1.07
C VAL A 235 -37.03 9.11 -0.31
N THR A 236 -37.16 10.26 0.34
CA THR A 236 -38.35 10.63 1.12
C THR A 236 -39.51 10.98 0.17
N SER A 237 -40.69 10.43 0.45
CA SER A 237 -41.96 10.74 -0.24
C SER A 237 -43.07 10.92 0.80
N GLY A 238 -43.38 12.16 1.14
CA GLY A 238 -44.29 12.48 2.25
C GLY A 238 -43.79 11.97 3.59
N SER A 239 -44.56 11.10 4.26
CA SER A 239 -44.21 10.53 5.59
C SER A 239 -43.45 9.20 5.51
N CYS A 240 -43.20 8.67 4.32
CA CYS A 240 -42.53 7.38 4.10
C CYS A 240 -41.41 7.52 3.07
N ARG A 241 -40.72 6.43 2.75
CA ARG A 241 -39.63 6.40 1.75
C ARG A 241 -40.04 5.49 0.57
N VAL A 242 -39.57 5.85 -0.61
CA VAL A 242 -39.73 5.07 -1.83
C VAL A 242 -38.36 4.75 -2.42
N VAL A 243 -38.32 3.74 -3.28
CA VAL A 243 -37.11 3.44 -4.06
C VAL A 243 -36.74 4.68 -4.90
N ASN A 244 -35.44 5.01 -4.90
CA ASN A 244 -34.88 6.05 -5.75
C ASN A 244 -34.76 5.52 -7.18
N VAL A 245 -35.68 5.93 -8.05
CA VAL A 245 -35.72 5.46 -9.45
C VAL A 245 -34.83 6.33 -10.32
N CYS A 246 -33.77 5.73 -10.84
CA CYS A 246 -32.87 6.34 -11.83
C CYS A 246 -33.28 5.94 -13.25
N SER A 247 -33.14 6.85 -14.22
CA SER A 247 -33.22 6.43 -15.63
C SER A 247 -31.99 5.60 -16.01
N GLU A 248 -32.08 4.80 -17.09
CA GLU A 248 -30.95 3.97 -17.56
C GLU A 248 -29.68 4.75 -17.86
N THR A 249 -29.80 6.01 -18.21
CA THR A 249 -28.66 6.91 -18.47
C THR A 249 -28.43 7.93 -17.35
N GLY A 250 -29.29 7.92 -16.33
CA GLY A 250 -29.20 8.82 -15.16
C GLY A 250 -28.36 8.21 -14.04
N CYS A 251 -28.20 8.98 -12.95
CA CYS A 251 -27.43 8.60 -11.78
C CYS A 251 -26.01 8.12 -12.13
N ARG A 252 -25.23 7.71 -11.13
CA ARG A 252 -23.84 7.32 -11.35
C ARG A 252 -23.65 5.90 -11.88
N GLY A 253 -24.62 5.02 -11.71
CA GLY A 253 -24.48 3.57 -11.92
C GLY A 253 -23.93 2.85 -10.68
N GLU A 254 -23.87 1.53 -10.77
CA GLU A 254 -23.38 0.65 -9.72
C GLU A 254 -21.93 0.23 -10.04
N ASP A 255 -21.01 0.40 -9.08
CA ASP A 255 -19.61 0.01 -9.23
C ASP A 255 -19.42 -1.46 -8.86
N ILE A 256 -18.79 -2.20 -9.76
CA ILE A 256 -18.59 -3.65 -9.65
C ILE A 256 -17.09 -3.92 -9.83
N THR A 257 -16.38 -4.24 -8.74
CA THR A 257 -14.97 -4.61 -8.81
C THR A 257 -14.81 -5.85 -9.69
N TYR A 258 -13.91 -5.80 -10.70
CA TYR A 258 -13.58 -6.99 -11.49
C TYR A 258 -13.08 -8.12 -10.60
N VAL A 259 -13.47 -9.35 -10.91
CA VAL A 259 -13.12 -10.51 -10.07
C VAL A 259 -11.63 -10.89 -10.18
N TYR A 260 -11.00 -10.63 -11.34
CA TYR A 260 -9.64 -11.06 -11.62
C TYR A 260 -8.59 -10.60 -10.58
N PRO A 261 -8.57 -9.34 -10.10
CA PRO A 261 -7.66 -8.92 -9.02
C PRO A 261 -7.81 -9.75 -7.75
N ALA A 262 -9.04 -10.09 -7.34
CA ALA A 262 -9.30 -10.91 -6.15
C ALA A 262 -8.73 -12.33 -6.30
N ILE A 263 -8.97 -12.97 -7.44
CA ILE A 263 -8.47 -14.32 -7.72
C ILE A 263 -6.95 -14.35 -7.82
N ARG A 264 -6.34 -13.34 -8.46
CA ARG A 264 -4.88 -13.18 -8.52
C ARG A 264 -4.26 -13.05 -7.12
N ALA A 265 -4.84 -12.21 -6.27
CA ALA A 265 -4.37 -12.02 -4.90
C ALA A 265 -4.51 -13.31 -4.07
N PHE A 266 -5.63 -14.03 -4.21
CA PHE A 266 -5.83 -15.33 -3.58
C PHE A 266 -4.79 -16.35 -4.03
N CYS A 267 -4.57 -16.50 -5.33
CA CYS A 267 -3.60 -17.47 -5.87
C CYS A 267 -2.17 -17.15 -5.45
N ALA A 268 -1.82 -15.87 -5.37
CA ALA A 268 -0.52 -15.43 -4.85
C ALA A 268 -0.36 -15.76 -3.36
N ALA A 269 -1.38 -15.45 -2.55
CA ALA A 269 -1.36 -15.68 -1.09
C ALA A 269 -1.30 -17.17 -0.72
N THR A 270 -1.84 -18.05 -1.57
CA THR A 270 -1.93 -19.50 -1.31
C THR A 270 -0.95 -20.34 -2.12
N ASN A 271 -0.03 -19.71 -2.85
CA ASN A 271 0.87 -20.39 -3.78
C ASN A 271 0.11 -21.31 -4.77
N ASN A 272 -0.94 -20.77 -5.40
CA ASN A 272 -1.86 -21.49 -6.29
C ASN A 272 -2.62 -22.64 -5.62
N GLY A 273 -3.05 -22.45 -4.38
CA GLY A 273 -3.69 -23.46 -3.55
C GLY A 273 -5.07 -23.96 -4.02
N SER A 274 -5.62 -23.44 -5.11
CA SER A 274 -6.87 -23.92 -5.73
C SER A 274 -6.65 -24.21 -7.21
N THR A 275 -6.88 -25.45 -7.61
CA THR A 275 -6.86 -25.84 -9.03
C THR A 275 -8.05 -25.24 -9.80
N ARG A 276 -9.20 -25.02 -9.14
CA ARG A 276 -10.39 -24.40 -9.74
C ARG A 276 -10.17 -22.94 -10.11
N LEU A 277 -9.53 -22.17 -9.24
CA LEU A 277 -9.40 -20.72 -9.36
C LEU A 277 -8.08 -20.29 -10.01
N CYS A 278 -7.01 -21.07 -9.80
CA CYS A 278 -5.66 -20.65 -10.19
C CYS A 278 -5.16 -21.31 -11.48
N ALA A 279 -5.85 -22.37 -11.97
CA ALA A 279 -5.46 -23.02 -13.21
C ALA A 279 -5.55 -22.07 -14.41
N GLY A 280 -4.47 -22.01 -15.20
CA GLY A 280 -4.40 -21.18 -16.41
C GLY A 280 -4.19 -19.67 -16.15
N LEU A 281 -4.11 -19.23 -14.89
CA LEU A 281 -3.62 -17.89 -14.61
C LEU A 281 -2.11 -17.82 -14.91
N PRO A 282 -1.63 -16.74 -15.52
CA PRO A 282 -0.18 -16.53 -15.62
C PRO A 282 0.41 -16.54 -14.20
N PRO A 283 1.60 -17.11 -14.01
CA PRO A 283 2.26 -17.08 -12.71
C PRO A 283 2.23 -15.64 -12.16
N PRO A 284 2.06 -15.44 -10.84
CA PRO A 284 2.17 -14.12 -10.26
C PRO A 284 3.43 -13.46 -10.79
N PRO A 285 3.42 -12.18 -11.17
CA PRO A 285 4.67 -11.48 -11.43
C PRO A 285 5.56 -11.74 -10.21
N PRO A 286 6.85 -12.03 -10.41
CA PRO A 286 7.76 -12.14 -9.28
C PRO A 286 7.54 -10.91 -8.41
N PRO A 287 7.54 -11.04 -7.08
CA PRO A 287 7.44 -9.87 -6.20
C PRO A 287 8.41 -8.83 -6.75
N PRO A 288 8.04 -7.57 -6.85
CA PRO A 288 8.98 -6.54 -7.25
C PRO A 288 10.22 -6.73 -6.38
N PRO A 289 11.43 -6.69 -6.97
CA PRO A 289 12.65 -6.84 -6.18
C PRO A 289 12.52 -5.88 -4.99
N PRO A 290 12.87 -6.32 -3.79
CA PRO A 290 12.81 -5.45 -2.61
C PRO A 290 13.46 -4.11 -2.96
N PRO A 291 12.94 -2.98 -2.53
CA PRO A 291 13.57 -1.69 -2.77
C PRO A 291 15.05 -1.80 -2.44
N ALA A 292 15.92 -1.15 -3.23
CA ALA A 292 17.38 -1.26 -3.08
C ALA A 292 17.85 -1.02 -1.64
N ASN A 293 17.06 -0.26 -0.86
CA ASN A 293 17.28 0.06 0.53
C ASN A 293 16.20 -0.57 1.42
N SER A 294 16.18 -1.89 1.50
CA SER A 294 15.22 -2.62 2.34
C SER A 294 15.75 -3.97 2.82
N TYR A 295 15.08 -4.54 3.82
CA TYR A 295 15.20 -5.95 4.20
C TYR A 295 13.89 -6.49 4.74
N ALA A 296 13.60 -7.75 4.44
CA ALA A 296 12.46 -8.46 5.04
C ALA A 296 12.82 -8.92 6.47
N TYR A 297 11.82 -8.93 7.36
CA TYR A 297 11.99 -9.45 8.70
C TYR A 297 10.75 -10.24 9.15
N THR A 298 10.97 -11.20 10.02
CA THR A 298 9.94 -11.89 10.80
C THR A 298 10.52 -12.09 12.19
N ALA A 299 9.78 -11.71 13.21
CA ALA A 299 10.26 -11.72 14.58
C ALA A 299 9.14 -12.08 15.56
N THR A 300 9.53 -12.56 16.72
CA THR A 300 8.62 -12.87 17.83
C THR A 300 9.35 -12.68 19.15
N ASN A 301 8.61 -12.31 20.19
CA ASN A 301 9.14 -12.11 21.54
C ASN A 301 10.37 -11.18 21.58
N THR A 302 10.26 -10.03 20.90
CA THR A 302 11.40 -9.13 20.73
C THR A 302 11.53 -8.09 21.85
N ASN A 303 10.58 -8.05 22.78
CA ASN A 303 10.54 -7.07 23.87
C ASN A 303 10.68 -5.63 23.31
N SER A 304 9.81 -5.26 22.38
CA SER A 304 9.87 -3.96 21.68
C SER A 304 11.22 -3.71 21.02
N ALA A 305 11.66 -4.66 20.20
CA ALA A 305 12.92 -4.66 19.44
C ALA A 305 14.21 -4.54 20.29
N GLN A 306 14.18 -5.03 21.52
CA GLN A 306 15.38 -5.09 22.37
C GLN A 306 16.15 -6.40 22.22
N GLN A 307 15.49 -7.49 21.87
CA GLN A 307 16.05 -8.84 21.70
C GLN A 307 15.43 -9.53 20.47
N ASN A 308 16.01 -10.64 20.02
CA ASN A 308 15.50 -11.46 18.91
C ASN A 308 15.12 -10.64 17.66
N THR A 309 15.87 -9.60 17.37
CA THR A 309 15.62 -8.66 16.28
C THR A 309 16.34 -9.06 15.00
N VAL A 310 15.77 -8.70 13.86
CA VAL A 310 16.48 -8.73 12.58
C VAL A 310 17.15 -7.38 12.37
N ASN A 311 18.48 -7.39 12.18
CA ASN A 311 19.31 -6.19 12.21
C ASN A 311 19.92 -5.89 10.85
N LYS A 312 19.99 -4.59 10.49
CA LYS A 312 20.71 -4.08 9.33
C LYS A 312 21.64 -2.95 9.74
N THR A 313 22.93 -3.16 9.59
CA THR A 313 23.94 -2.14 9.88
C THR A 313 24.31 -1.39 8.60
N LEU A 314 24.37 -0.06 8.68
CA LEU A 314 24.63 0.86 7.58
C LEU A 314 25.56 1.97 8.06
N THR A 315 26.28 2.60 7.15
CA THR A 315 27.15 3.75 7.44
C THR A 315 26.54 5.00 6.83
N PHE A 316 26.48 6.08 7.61
CA PHE A 316 25.95 7.37 7.19
C PHE A 316 26.97 8.48 7.42
N ALA A 317 26.86 9.55 6.62
CA ALA A 317 27.64 10.77 6.78
C ALA A 317 26.98 11.73 7.81
N ALA A 318 27.74 12.63 8.37
CA ALA A 318 27.20 13.71 9.19
C ALA A 318 26.24 14.58 8.35
N GLY A 319 25.09 14.92 8.91
CA GLY A 319 24.06 15.69 8.23
C GLY A 319 23.06 14.85 7.41
N ASP A 320 23.33 13.58 7.15
CA ASP A 320 22.37 12.71 6.47
C ASP A 320 21.05 12.66 7.24
N VAL A 321 19.94 12.75 6.50
CA VAL A 321 18.62 12.53 7.04
C VAL A 321 18.16 11.14 6.65
N VAL A 322 18.01 10.26 7.64
CA VAL A 322 17.62 8.87 7.47
C VAL A 322 16.16 8.70 7.89
N GLU A 323 15.33 8.28 6.97
CA GLU A 323 13.94 7.87 7.21
C GLU A 323 13.90 6.34 7.20
N VAL A 324 13.28 5.73 8.19
CA VAL A 324 13.17 4.26 8.30
C VAL A 324 11.74 3.90 8.66
N GLY A 325 11.16 2.90 7.99
CA GLY A 325 9.80 2.51 8.32
C GLY A 325 9.43 1.11 7.84
N THR A 326 8.46 0.52 8.52
CA THR A 326 7.62 -0.59 8.05
C THR A 326 6.33 -0.05 7.42
N CYS A 327 6.14 1.27 7.42
CA CYS A 327 5.08 2.02 6.75
C CYS A 327 5.62 3.40 6.33
N GLY A 328 4.85 4.18 5.54
CA GLY A 328 5.20 5.56 5.17
C GLY A 328 6.28 5.69 4.08
N LEU A 329 6.94 4.61 3.69
CA LEU A 329 7.92 4.56 2.61
C LEU A 329 7.46 3.55 1.55
N GLU A 330 7.77 3.82 0.28
CA GLU A 330 7.41 2.93 -0.82
C GLU A 330 8.05 1.56 -0.66
N GLY A 331 7.24 0.50 -0.72
CA GLY A 331 7.66 -0.89 -0.52
C GLY A 331 7.79 -1.33 0.94
N ALA A 332 7.56 -0.44 1.91
CA ALA A 332 7.44 -0.82 3.32
C ALA A 332 6.13 -1.59 3.56
N THR A 333 6.21 -2.68 4.32
CA THR A 333 5.05 -3.50 4.68
C THR A 333 5.15 -3.93 6.14
N VAL A 334 3.99 -4.11 6.77
CA VAL A 334 3.89 -4.62 8.15
C VAL A 334 2.79 -5.66 8.25
N ASP A 335 3.08 -6.76 8.93
CA ASP A 335 2.14 -7.77 9.41
C ASP A 335 2.30 -7.87 10.92
N GLY A 336 1.21 -7.66 11.66
CA GLY A 336 1.24 -7.54 13.13
C GLY A 336 1.62 -6.14 13.60
N ASP A 337 2.21 -6.08 14.80
CA ASP A 337 2.54 -4.84 15.52
C ASP A 337 4.07 -4.68 15.57
N SER A 338 4.60 -3.80 14.73
CA SER A 338 6.05 -3.63 14.56
C SER A 338 6.64 -2.68 15.60
N PHE A 339 7.93 -2.85 15.90
CA PHE A 339 8.73 -1.89 16.64
C PHE A 339 10.09 -1.75 15.95
N LEU A 340 10.49 -0.52 15.65
CA LEU A 340 11.79 -0.23 15.07
C LEU A 340 12.67 0.54 16.07
N ARG A 341 13.93 0.15 16.17
CA ARG A 341 14.98 0.90 16.89
C ARG A 341 16.13 1.22 15.96
N PHE A 342 16.77 2.34 16.23
CA PHE A 342 17.95 2.81 15.52
C PHE A 342 19.07 3.10 16.53
N ASN A 343 20.14 2.34 16.46
CA ASN A 343 21.24 2.42 17.38
C ASN A 343 22.49 2.93 16.67
N ASN A 344 23.28 3.77 17.34
CA ASN A 344 24.58 4.22 16.85
C ASN A 344 25.66 3.14 17.01
N GLY A 345 26.88 3.41 16.55
CA GLY A 345 28.02 2.49 16.61
C GLY A 345 28.42 2.05 18.02
N ALA A 346 28.04 2.79 19.05
CA ALA A 346 28.23 2.44 20.47
C ALA A 346 27.03 1.60 21.01
N ASN A 347 26.13 1.16 20.14
CA ASN A 347 24.88 0.44 20.47
C ASN A 347 23.91 1.24 21.37
N THR A 348 24.02 2.57 21.36
CA THR A 348 23.06 3.47 22.02
C THR A 348 21.91 3.75 21.08
N GLU A 349 20.66 3.63 21.56
CA GLU A 349 19.47 4.01 20.82
C GLU A 349 19.44 5.52 20.57
N VAL A 350 19.21 5.91 19.34
CA VAL A 350 19.13 7.31 18.91
C VAL A 350 17.75 7.67 18.31
N ALA A 351 16.98 6.67 17.91
CA ALA A 351 15.57 6.82 17.49
C ALA A 351 14.85 5.48 17.65
N SER A 352 13.55 5.54 17.89
CA SER A 352 12.66 4.37 17.89
C SER A 352 11.21 4.79 17.63
N ASN A 353 10.40 3.84 17.18
CA ASN A 353 8.97 4.03 16.99
C ASN A 353 8.26 2.68 16.91
N ASP A 354 6.98 2.64 17.36
CA ASP A 354 6.08 1.48 17.23
C ASP A 354 4.83 1.80 16.41
N ASP A 355 4.14 2.89 16.68
CA ASP A 355 2.88 3.28 16.06
C ASP A 355 3.02 4.54 15.21
N SER A 356 2.92 4.39 13.90
CA SER A 356 2.92 5.47 12.92
C SER A 356 1.93 5.17 11.79
N CYS A 357 1.80 6.08 10.84
CA CYS A 357 0.98 5.92 9.62
C CYS A 357 -0.49 5.56 9.90
N GLY A 358 -1.02 5.88 11.08
CA GLY A 358 -2.41 5.60 11.48
C GLY A 358 -2.68 4.15 11.87
N GLY A 359 -1.65 3.35 12.21
CA GLY A 359 -1.79 1.95 12.60
C GLY A 359 -0.54 1.41 13.29
N ARG A 360 -0.35 0.10 13.27
CA ARG A 360 0.70 -0.66 13.95
C ARG A 360 2.05 -0.70 13.22
N GLY A 361 2.23 0.15 12.22
CA GLY A 361 3.48 0.27 11.49
C GLY A 361 4.40 1.31 12.12
N SER A 362 5.69 1.05 12.14
CA SER A 362 6.71 1.94 12.69
C SER A 362 7.30 2.83 11.60
N TYR A 363 7.55 4.10 11.92
CA TYR A 363 8.26 5.04 11.06
C TYR A 363 8.96 6.10 11.91
N PHE A 364 10.21 6.41 11.59
CA PHE A 364 10.92 7.54 12.18
C PHE A 364 11.84 8.23 11.16
N LYS A 365 12.21 9.45 11.50
CA LYS A 365 13.19 10.27 10.77
C LYS A 365 14.27 10.73 11.74
N TYR A 366 15.54 10.58 11.33
CA TYR A 366 16.70 10.92 12.15
C TYR A 366 17.73 11.67 11.33
N THR A 367 18.28 12.76 11.89
CA THR A 367 19.43 13.48 11.31
C THR A 367 20.70 13.02 11.99
N VAL A 368 21.64 12.51 11.22
CA VAL A 368 22.91 11.95 11.69
C VAL A 368 23.83 13.09 12.14
N PRO A 369 24.18 13.19 13.44
CA PRO A 369 24.98 14.32 13.93
C PRO A 369 26.49 14.18 13.60
N ALA A 370 26.98 12.96 13.46
CA ALA A 370 28.36 12.65 13.14
C ALA A 370 28.43 11.39 12.29
N ALA A 371 29.33 11.35 11.31
CA ALA A 371 29.52 10.19 10.45
C ALA A 371 29.82 8.94 11.28
N GLY A 372 29.24 7.81 10.92
CA GLY A 372 29.45 6.57 11.65
C GLY A 372 28.55 5.42 11.22
N SER A 373 28.69 4.30 11.91
CA SER A 373 27.90 3.10 11.72
C SER A 373 26.65 3.16 12.60
N PHE A 374 25.51 2.77 12.02
CA PHE A 374 24.22 2.72 12.71
C PHE A 374 23.52 1.40 12.38
N THR A 375 22.74 0.89 13.32
CA THR A 375 22.01 -0.38 13.16
C THR A 375 20.52 -0.15 13.28
N ILE A 376 19.77 -0.48 12.23
CA ILE A 376 18.32 -0.60 12.26
C ILE A 376 17.98 -1.96 12.86
N ARG A 377 17.15 -1.99 13.90
CA ARG A 377 16.68 -3.21 14.57
C ARG A 377 15.18 -3.35 14.32
N GLY A 378 14.78 -4.35 13.53
CA GLY A 378 13.40 -4.70 13.27
C GLY A 378 12.90 -5.75 14.26
N GLY A 379 11.80 -5.47 14.90
CA GLY A 379 11.16 -6.34 15.87
C GLY A 379 9.66 -6.03 16.01
N CYS A 380 9.04 -6.61 17.04
CA CYS A 380 7.62 -6.48 17.33
C CYS A 380 7.41 -5.75 18.65
N TYR A 381 6.26 -5.09 18.78
CA TYR A 381 5.85 -4.53 20.05
C TYR A 381 5.71 -5.63 21.12
N SER A 382 6.26 -5.39 22.32
CA SER A 382 6.21 -6.31 23.45
C SER A 382 6.68 -7.73 23.07
N THR A 383 5.90 -8.76 23.43
CA THR A 383 6.19 -10.18 23.18
C THR A 383 5.45 -10.74 21.95
N GLY A 384 4.78 -9.86 21.18
CA GLY A 384 4.02 -10.25 19.99
C GLY A 384 4.87 -10.82 18.88
N SER A 385 4.20 -11.31 17.85
CA SER A 385 4.79 -11.75 16.57
C SER A 385 4.43 -10.73 15.48
N CYS A 386 5.38 -10.41 14.62
CA CYS A 386 5.20 -9.52 13.50
C CYS A 386 6.21 -9.81 12.39
N GLY A 387 5.99 -9.20 11.23
CA GLY A 387 6.90 -9.30 10.10
C GLY A 387 6.62 -8.24 9.06
N GLY A 388 7.33 -8.31 7.95
CA GLY A 388 7.17 -7.40 6.85
C GLY A 388 8.49 -6.96 6.21
N THR A 389 8.49 -5.77 5.61
CA THR A 389 9.64 -5.17 4.95
C THR A 389 9.97 -3.83 5.59
N VAL A 390 11.16 -3.75 6.17
CA VAL A 390 11.74 -2.46 6.59
C VAL A 390 12.38 -1.80 5.39
N VAL A 391 12.01 -0.55 5.14
CA VAL A 391 12.61 0.30 4.09
C VAL A 391 13.30 1.48 4.75
N TRP A 392 14.43 1.92 4.20
CA TRP A 392 15.03 3.19 4.59
C TRP A 392 15.32 4.06 3.37
N LYS A 393 15.24 5.37 3.59
CA LYS A 393 15.58 6.39 2.61
C LYS A 393 16.62 7.32 3.23
N VAL A 394 17.68 7.58 2.50
CA VAL A 394 18.71 8.55 2.92
C VAL A 394 18.57 9.77 2.02
N THR A 395 18.32 10.91 2.64
CA THR A 395 18.50 12.19 1.99
C THR A 395 19.88 12.70 2.46
N PRO A 396 20.87 12.77 1.55
CA PRO A 396 22.19 13.30 1.91
C PRO A 396 22.00 14.67 2.57
N GLY A 397 22.60 14.83 3.73
CA GLY A 397 22.65 16.14 4.37
C GLY A 397 23.25 17.10 3.38
N THR A 398 22.63 18.26 3.18
CA THR A 398 23.41 19.41 2.72
C THR A 398 24.55 19.50 3.75
N PRO A 399 25.83 19.52 3.36
CA PRO A 399 26.89 19.64 4.32
C PRO A 399 26.56 20.81 5.23
N GLY A 400 25.99 20.52 6.38
CA GLY A 400 25.51 21.50 7.34
C GLY A 400 26.71 22.26 7.84
N GLY A 401 26.66 23.56 7.85
CA GLY A 401 27.69 24.50 8.21
C GLY A 401 28.39 24.26 9.55
N GLY A 402 29.19 23.23 9.59
CA GLY A 402 30.31 22.94 10.47
C GLY A 402 31.49 22.66 9.58
N GLY A 403 31.78 23.58 8.66
CA GLY A 403 32.93 23.46 7.78
C GLY A 403 34.19 23.32 8.59
N THR A 404 34.99 22.28 8.34
CA THR A 404 36.35 22.23 8.87
C THR A 404 37.10 23.43 8.31
N THR A 405 37.44 24.36 9.16
CA THR A 405 38.29 25.50 8.79
C THR A 405 39.74 25.21 9.17
N GLY A 406 40.63 25.61 8.34
CA GLY A 406 42.05 25.51 8.64
C GLY A 406 42.83 26.62 7.96
N SER A 407 44.05 26.81 8.41
CA SER A 407 44.99 27.78 7.80
C SER A 407 46.43 27.34 8.00
N PHE A 408 47.30 27.80 7.12
CA PHE A 408 48.75 27.65 7.24
C PHE A 408 49.49 28.84 6.64
N ALA A 409 50.57 29.24 7.26
CA ALA A 409 51.42 30.30 6.75
C ALA A 409 52.31 29.79 5.61
N PHE A 410 52.60 30.63 4.64
CA PHE A 410 53.55 30.35 3.58
C PHE A 410 54.41 31.56 3.24
N SER A 411 55.60 31.30 2.74
CA SER A 411 56.43 32.28 2.06
C SER A 411 57.21 31.56 0.95
N GLY A 412 57.38 32.25 -0.17
CA GLY A 412 58.02 31.64 -1.30
C GLY A 412 58.73 32.69 -2.19
N SER A 413 59.67 32.22 -2.95
CA SER A 413 60.31 32.93 -4.04
C SER A 413 60.75 31.92 -5.09
N ASN A 414 60.77 32.34 -6.36
CA ASN A 414 61.15 31.43 -7.45
C ASN A 414 60.35 30.12 -7.45
N THR A 415 59.03 30.25 -7.24
CA THR A 415 58.17 29.06 -7.12
C THR A 415 57.58 28.58 -8.46
N ASN A 416 57.91 29.26 -9.56
CA ASN A 416 57.41 28.93 -10.88
C ASN A 416 55.88 28.74 -10.89
N SER A 417 55.14 29.76 -10.38
CA SER A 417 53.67 29.68 -10.24
C SER A 417 53.22 28.44 -9.44
N ALA A 418 53.80 28.30 -8.25
CA ALA A 418 53.53 27.22 -7.29
C ALA A 418 53.75 25.79 -7.84
N GLN A 419 54.76 25.60 -8.71
CA GLN A 419 55.18 24.28 -9.19
C GLN A 419 56.38 23.71 -8.46
N GLN A 420 57.21 24.59 -7.91
CA GLN A 420 58.43 24.24 -7.17
C GLN A 420 58.57 25.15 -5.94
N ASN A 421 59.42 24.78 -5.00
CA ASN A 421 59.73 25.58 -3.79
C ASN A 421 58.48 26.07 -3.06
N THR A 422 57.42 25.25 -3.03
CA THR A 422 56.12 25.59 -2.47
C THR A 422 56.01 25.20 -1.00
N THR A 423 55.16 25.89 -0.26
CA THR A 423 54.62 25.40 1.02
C THR A 423 53.47 24.48 0.74
N ASN A 424 53.54 23.21 1.17
CA ASN A 424 52.54 22.19 0.92
C ASN A 424 51.73 21.86 2.17
N HIS A 425 50.43 21.73 2.02
CA HIS A 425 49.54 21.34 3.11
C HIS A 425 48.55 20.28 2.63
N ASN A 426 48.42 19.18 3.37
CA ASN A 426 47.51 18.09 3.04
C ASN A 426 46.17 18.25 3.74
N VAL A 427 45.09 18.03 3.00
CA VAL A 427 43.71 18.01 3.53
C VAL A 427 43.01 16.72 3.09
N THR A 428 42.18 16.15 3.95
CA THR A 428 41.33 15.00 3.58
C THR A 428 39.99 15.50 3.18
N LEU A 429 39.54 15.15 1.96
CA LEU A 429 38.25 15.52 1.38
C LEU A 429 37.46 14.27 1.05
N ALA A 430 36.19 14.23 1.44
CA ALA A 430 35.28 13.18 1.03
C ALA A 430 34.64 13.52 -0.33
N ALA A 431 34.18 12.52 -1.05
CA ALA A 431 33.39 12.73 -2.27
C ALA A 431 32.16 13.61 -2.01
N GLY A 432 31.92 14.59 -2.87
CA GLY A 432 30.84 15.57 -2.74
C GLY A 432 31.19 16.82 -1.90
N GLN A 433 32.26 16.79 -1.13
CA GLN A 433 32.70 17.98 -0.35
C GLN A 433 33.20 19.10 -1.27
N VAL A 434 32.98 20.32 -0.81
CA VAL A 434 33.45 21.54 -1.45
C VAL A 434 34.55 22.17 -0.57
N ILE A 435 35.77 22.27 -1.10
CA ILE A 435 36.82 23.07 -0.48
C ILE A 435 36.87 24.46 -1.11
N LYS A 436 36.89 25.49 -0.26
CA LYS A 436 37.19 26.87 -0.61
C LYS A 436 38.48 27.23 0.05
N LEU A 437 39.46 27.70 -0.71
CA LEU A 437 40.76 28.07 -0.16
C LEU A 437 41.30 29.31 -0.86
N GLY A 438 42.05 30.14 -0.12
CA GLY A 438 42.58 31.38 -0.65
C GLY A 438 43.59 32.06 0.23
N THR A 439 44.32 33.01 -0.36
CA THR A 439 45.09 34.06 0.30
C THR A 439 44.26 35.33 0.46
N CYS A 440 42.99 35.29 -0.05
CA CYS A 440 41.94 36.28 0.13
C CYS A 440 40.58 35.61 0.24
N THR A 441 39.49 36.33 0.50
CA THR A 441 38.09 35.89 0.50
C THR A 441 37.72 34.89 1.60
N VAL A 442 38.61 34.04 2.04
CA VAL A 442 38.40 33.08 3.17
C VAL A 442 38.76 33.76 4.48
N THR A 443 37.93 33.64 5.51
CA THR A 443 38.17 34.24 6.81
C THR A 443 39.52 33.74 7.37
N GLY A 444 40.40 34.68 7.73
CA GLY A 444 41.77 34.39 8.20
C GLY A 444 42.84 34.29 7.09
N ALA A 445 42.46 34.43 5.83
CA ALA A 445 43.38 34.50 4.71
C ALA A 445 44.10 35.86 4.66
N SER A 446 45.35 35.89 4.24
CA SER A 446 46.11 37.09 3.97
C SER A 446 47.22 36.80 2.97
N GLY A 447 47.63 37.84 2.21
CA GLY A 447 48.70 37.70 1.25
C GLY A 447 49.42 39.03 0.97
N THR A 448 50.68 38.96 0.63
CA THR A 448 51.52 40.06 0.14
C THR A 448 52.24 39.55 -1.10
N GLY A 449 52.39 40.46 -2.10
CA GLY A 449 52.95 40.10 -3.39
C GLY A 449 51.91 39.39 -4.27
N ASP A 450 52.36 38.70 -5.28
CA ASP A 450 51.57 38.02 -6.26
C ASP A 450 51.55 36.51 -5.97
N THR A 451 50.38 36.05 -5.42
CA THR A 451 50.27 34.68 -4.88
C THR A 451 49.75 33.71 -5.94
N TYR A 452 50.12 32.45 -5.86
CA TYR A 452 49.59 31.35 -6.68
C TYR A 452 49.24 30.14 -5.84
N LEU A 453 47.98 29.65 -5.99
CA LEU A 453 47.55 28.44 -5.31
C LEU A 453 47.25 27.32 -6.30
N ARG A 454 47.60 26.10 -5.98
CA ARG A 454 47.26 24.87 -6.70
C ARG A 454 46.68 23.84 -5.72
N LEU A 455 45.66 23.12 -6.21
CA LEU A 455 45.13 21.94 -5.53
C LEU A 455 45.43 20.71 -6.36
N TYR A 456 46.04 19.71 -5.74
CA TYR A 456 46.32 18.41 -6.39
C TYR A 456 45.37 17.35 -5.82
N GLY A 457 44.87 16.46 -6.70
CA GLY A 457 43.90 15.40 -6.40
C GLY A 457 44.51 14.21 -5.67
N VAL A 458 43.72 13.18 -5.52
CA VAL A 458 43.94 12.06 -4.60
C VAL A 458 45.36 11.54 -4.58
N GLY A 459 45.99 11.58 -3.39
CA GLY A 459 47.40 11.30 -3.17
C GLY A 459 48.28 12.55 -3.34
N THR A 460 49.39 12.59 -2.62
CA THR A 460 50.31 13.76 -2.62
C THR A 460 51.04 13.98 -3.95
N SER A 461 50.87 13.08 -4.91
CA SER A 461 51.42 13.11 -6.28
C SER A 461 50.33 13.03 -7.35
N GLY A 462 49.04 13.21 -6.98
CA GLY A 462 47.92 13.20 -7.91
C GLY A 462 47.97 14.36 -8.94
N PRO A 463 47.12 14.34 -9.96
CA PRO A 463 47.06 15.44 -10.93
C PRO A 463 46.55 16.73 -10.31
N GLN A 464 46.94 17.88 -10.89
CA GLN A 464 46.36 19.16 -10.51
C GLN A 464 44.88 19.19 -10.88
N VAL A 465 44.02 19.55 -9.91
CA VAL A 465 42.54 19.61 -10.09
C VAL A 465 41.98 21.02 -10.09
N ALA A 466 42.71 21.98 -9.48
CA ALA A 466 42.36 23.40 -9.53
C ALA A 466 43.61 24.28 -9.29
N SER A 467 43.57 25.51 -9.80
CA SER A 467 44.55 26.54 -9.52
C SER A 467 43.99 27.94 -9.73
N ASN A 468 44.59 28.91 -9.09
CA ASN A 468 44.29 30.35 -9.26
C ASN A 468 45.44 31.20 -8.78
N ASP A 469 45.57 32.41 -9.40
CA ASP A 469 46.49 33.47 -9.02
C ASP A 469 45.78 34.81 -8.75
N ASP A 470 44.87 35.25 -9.57
CA ASP A 470 44.30 36.59 -9.61
C ASP A 470 42.80 36.62 -9.34
N SER A 471 42.32 36.23 -8.14
CA SER A 471 40.91 36.35 -7.77
C SER A 471 40.57 37.64 -7.03
N CYS A 472 41.49 38.22 -6.30
CA CYS A 472 41.35 39.43 -5.50
C CYS A 472 42.55 40.36 -5.75
N GLY A 473 42.66 40.92 -6.95
CA GLY A 473 43.88 41.56 -7.42
C GLY A 473 44.97 40.52 -7.64
N THR A 474 46.16 40.64 -6.99
CA THR A 474 47.25 39.68 -7.08
C THR A 474 47.15 38.54 -6.06
N LEU A 475 45.98 38.34 -5.42
CA LEU A 475 45.81 37.29 -4.42
C LEU A 475 44.85 36.19 -4.96
N SER A 476 45.17 34.97 -4.55
CA SER A 476 44.51 33.76 -5.06
C SER A 476 43.28 33.33 -4.22
N TYR A 477 42.25 32.84 -4.88
CA TYR A 477 41.12 32.14 -4.28
C TYR A 477 40.60 31.09 -5.26
N LEU A 478 40.30 29.91 -4.78
CA LEU A 478 39.67 28.88 -5.61
C LEU A 478 38.68 28.04 -4.82
N THR A 479 37.74 27.45 -5.58
CA THR A 479 36.74 26.50 -5.06
C THR A 479 36.82 25.20 -5.88
N TYR A 480 36.73 24.07 -5.20
CA TYR A 480 36.72 22.76 -5.86
C TYR A 480 35.72 21.83 -5.20
N THR A 481 34.88 21.16 -6.02
CA THR A 481 33.95 20.11 -5.57
C THR A 481 34.56 18.73 -5.88
N VAL A 482 34.69 17.90 -4.88
CA VAL A 482 35.24 16.54 -5.02
C VAL A 482 34.28 15.64 -5.79
N PRO A 483 34.65 15.09 -6.95
CA PRO A 483 33.79 14.18 -7.70
C PRO A 483 33.41 12.91 -6.93
N ALA A 484 32.31 12.28 -7.34
CA ALA A 484 31.92 10.98 -6.80
C ALA A 484 33.06 9.94 -6.99
N GLY A 485 33.39 9.21 -5.93
CA GLY A 485 34.46 8.23 -5.92
C GLY A 485 35.89 8.78 -5.81
N ALA A 486 36.07 10.12 -5.75
CA ALA A 486 37.41 10.76 -5.65
C ALA A 486 37.75 11.27 -4.23
N GLY A 487 37.10 10.71 -3.21
CA GLY A 487 37.47 11.02 -1.81
C GLY A 487 38.88 10.54 -1.46
N GLY A 488 39.63 11.33 -0.63
CA GLY A 488 40.99 10.99 -0.23
C GLY A 488 41.81 12.20 0.22
N THR A 489 43.11 12.04 0.25
CA THR A 489 44.07 13.12 0.64
C THR A 489 44.37 13.98 -0.59
N TYR A 490 44.12 15.27 -0.47
CA TYR A 490 44.45 16.32 -1.44
C TYR A 490 45.61 17.16 -0.91
N GLN A 491 46.41 17.75 -1.80
CA GLN A 491 47.53 18.62 -1.43
C GLN A 491 47.29 20.03 -1.96
N ILE A 492 47.25 21.00 -1.06
CA ILE A 492 47.33 22.43 -1.37
C ILE A 492 48.79 22.83 -1.50
N ARG A 493 49.17 23.47 -2.61
CA ARG A 493 50.47 24.06 -2.82
C ARG A 493 50.34 25.57 -2.93
N ALA A 494 51.05 26.28 -2.00
CA ALA A 494 51.07 27.72 -1.98
C ALA A 494 52.47 28.22 -2.43
N GLY A 495 52.44 29.17 -3.35
CA GLY A 495 53.64 29.79 -3.92
C GLY A 495 53.28 31.15 -4.51
N CYS A 496 54.18 31.67 -5.32
CA CYS A 496 54.10 32.98 -5.94
C CYS A 496 53.98 32.85 -7.47
N TYR A 497 53.35 33.82 -8.10
CA TYR A 497 53.31 33.86 -9.56
C TYR A 497 54.71 33.97 -10.16
N SER A 498 54.98 33.17 -11.19
CA SER A 498 56.32 33.14 -11.85
C SER A 498 57.46 32.97 -10.83
N ASN A 499 58.45 33.80 -10.92
CA ASN A 499 59.64 33.82 -10.04
C ASN A 499 59.58 34.92 -8.95
N ASN A 500 58.40 35.53 -8.76
CA ASN A 500 58.19 36.57 -7.76
C ASN A 500 58.34 36.06 -6.33
N SER A 501 58.42 36.98 -5.40
CA SER A 501 58.38 36.68 -3.96
C SER A 501 57.02 37.08 -3.41
N CYS A 502 56.47 36.24 -2.55
CA CYS A 502 55.22 36.47 -1.88
C CYS A 502 55.15 35.75 -0.54
N SER A 503 54.25 36.16 0.32
CA SER A 503 54.00 35.46 1.59
C SER A 503 52.61 35.74 2.10
N GLY A 504 52.17 34.97 3.09
CA GLY A 504 50.84 35.15 3.70
C GLY A 504 50.34 33.95 4.45
N THR A 505 49.03 33.92 4.63
CA THR A 505 48.31 32.79 5.24
C THR A 505 47.27 32.30 4.21
N VAL A 506 47.37 31.03 3.83
CA VAL A 506 46.30 30.33 3.14
C VAL A 506 45.29 29.89 4.19
N ALA A 507 44.03 30.35 4.04
CA ALA A 507 42.91 29.82 4.81
C ALA A 507 42.02 28.97 3.90
N TYR A 508 41.39 27.95 4.48
CA TYR A 508 40.46 27.11 3.76
C TYR A 508 39.24 26.72 4.61
N THR A 509 38.14 26.43 3.93
CA THR A 509 36.90 25.86 4.50
C THR A 509 36.50 24.63 3.67
N ILE A 510 36.17 23.53 4.35
CA ILE A 510 35.64 22.30 3.73
C ILE A 510 34.19 22.17 4.15
N GLN A 511 33.28 22.12 3.19
CA GLN A 511 31.82 22.06 3.39
C GLN A 511 31.26 20.78 2.78
#